data_5db00272ced52cf793a3eacd5c36bd48
#
_entry.id   5db00272ced52cf793a3eacd5c36bd48
#
_cell.length_a   1.000
_cell.length_b   1.000
_cell.length_c   1.000
_cell.angle_alpha   90.00
_cell.angle_beta   90.00
_cell.angle_gamma   90.00
#
_symmetry.space_group_name_H-M   'P 1'
#
loop_
_entity.id
_entity.type
_entity.pdbx_description
1 polymer ?
#
loop_
_entity_poly.entity_id
_entity_poly.type
_entity_poly.pdbx_seq_one_letter_code
_entity_poly.pdbx_strand_id
1 'polypeptide(L)'
;MYAYNQFVASTSTKKNRLPTKNGSYYSWKQGNVFYTKTGTGDPVLLIHDTNSASSSVEWSKISKRLQKKHTVYTMDLLGCGLSDKPGLSYTNYMYVQLITAFIKDIIKSKTSVVASNLSSSFVIMANQLDASIIDKMIFINPVSFHSMDAMPDQQSKLKQTIINLPLVGTFIYNLLMNPKRIDRQFRFIYYCRPQLISSKTKDAYYEAAHMDNSNGKYLYSSLLGNYMNIDLRHAVKKITKPVSFITSSDIKANYKTAQEYRKLNSNIDITYVSNCKLYPQLENPEKVYQIIENKLSN
;
A
#
# COMPACT_ATOMS: atom_id res chain seq x y z
N MET A 1 14.05 -10.79 -25.66
CA MET A 1 14.01 -10.34 -24.26
C MET A 1 14.67 -8.97 -24.07
N TYR A 2 15.94 -8.80 -24.40
CA TYR A 2 16.63 -7.53 -24.21
C TYR A 2 15.93 -6.34 -24.88
N ALA A 3 15.66 -6.41 -26.17
CA ALA A 3 14.98 -5.34 -26.90
C ALA A 3 13.60 -4.97 -26.32
N TYR A 4 12.84 -5.96 -25.86
CA TYR A 4 11.57 -5.72 -25.21
C TYR A 4 11.72 -5.00 -23.86
N ASN A 5 12.69 -5.42 -23.04
CA ASN A 5 12.95 -4.76 -21.76
C ASN A 5 13.39 -3.29 -21.97
N GLN A 6 14.24 -3.02 -22.96
CA GLN A 6 14.65 -1.66 -23.32
C GLN A 6 13.47 -0.82 -23.84
N PHE A 7 12.60 -1.40 -24.66
CA PHE A 7 11.39 -0.75 -25.12
C PHE A 7 10.48 -0.36 -23.93
N VAL A 8 10.23 -1.28 -23.01
CA VAL A 8 9.42 -1.00 -21.81
C VAL A 8 10.08 0.10 -20.98
N ALA A 9 11.36 -0.02 -20.66
CA ALA A 9 12.11 0.98 -19.88
C ALA A 9 12.03 2.37 -20.49
N SER A 10 12.11 2.49 -21.82
CA SER A 10 12.10 3.78 -22.53
C SER A 10 10.70 4.38 -22.73
N THR A 11 9.63 3.61 -22.58
CA THR A 11 8.27 4.05 -22.92
C THR A 11 7.32 4.15 -21.73
N SER A 12 7.53 3.31 -20.69
CA SER A 12 6.58 3.17 -19.58
C SER A 12 6.40 4.42 -18.73
N THR A 13 7.44 5.26 -18.61
CA THR A 13 7.44 6.46 -17.76
C THR A 13 7.19 7.77 -18.52
N LYS A 14 7.00 7.71 -19.83
CA LYS A 14 6.83 8.92 -20.68
C LYS A 14 5.61 9.77 -20.33
N LYS A 15 4.59 9.18 -19.72
CA LYS A 15 3.33 9.88 -19.42
C LYS A 15 3.40 10.76 -18.18
N ASN A 16 4.42 10.64 -17.34
CA ASN A 16 4.63 11.42 -16.10
C ASN A 16 3.37 11.52 -15.25
N ARG A 17 2.81 10.38 -14.83
CA ARG A 17 1.55 10.31 -14.07
C ARG A 17 1.74 10.28 -12.57
N LEU A 18 2.93 9.96 -12.10
CA LEU A 18 3.23 9.96 -10.67
C LEU A 18 3.37 11.41 -10.15
N PRO A 19 2.77 11.72 -8.98
CA PRO A 19 2.77 13.08 -8.45
C PRO A 19 4.14 13.45 -7.87
N THR A 20 4.80 14.45 -8.44
CA THR A 20 6.08 14.98 -7.94
C THR A 20 5.93 16.30 -7.18
N LYS A 21 4.78 16.99 -7.36
CA LYS A 21 4.53 18.29 -6.73
C LYS A 21 4.49 18.17 -5.20
N ASN A 22 5.23 19.02 -4.51
CA ASN A 22 5.39 19.02 -3.05
C ASN A 22 6.04 17.72 -2.52
N GLY A 23 6.77 17.01 -3.37
CA GLY A 23 7.49 15.80 -3.00
C GLY A 23 8.84 16.10 -2.36
N SER A 24 9.21 15.26 -1.42
CA SER A 24 10.52 15.22 -0.75
C SER A 24 10.98 13.78 -0.64
N TYR A 25 12.26 13.59 -0.36
CA TYR A 25 12.82 12.27 -0.12
C TYR A 25 13.33 12.16 1.32
N TYR A 26 12.98 11.08 1.98
CA TYR A 26 13.55 10.67 3.26
C TYR A 26 14.66 9.67 2.97
N SER A 27 15.89 10.03 3.31
CA SER A 27 17.05 9.13 3.16
C SER A 27 17.01 8.11 4.30
N TRP A 28 16.51 6.92 3.98
CA TRP A 28 16.45 5.80 4.90
C TRP A 28 17.55 4.79 4.60
N LYS A 29 17.93 3.96 5.58
CA LYS A 29 19.08 3.04 5.51
C LYS A 29 19.12 2.10 4.30
N GLN A 30 17.97 1.83 3.64
CA GLN A 30 17.89 0.92 2.49
C GLN A 30 17.51 1.62 1.19
N GLY A 31 17.40 2.94 1.18
CA GLY A 31 17.10 3.74 0.00
C GLY A 31 16.28 4.98 0.32
N ASN A 32 16.11 5.84 -0.68
CA ASN A 32 15.34 7.07 -0.55
C ASN A 32 13.85 6.78 -0.69
N VAL A 33 13.07 7.28 0.25
CA VAL A 33 11.62 7.10 0.33
C VAL A 33 10.94 8.40 -0.06
N PHE A 34 10.19 8.37 -1.15
CA PHE A 34 9.42 9.53 -1.60
C PHE A 34 8.20 9.75 -0.72
N TYR A 35 7.95 10.99 -0.34
CA TYR A 35 6.75 11.39 0.37
C TYR A 35 6.30 12.79 0.01
N THR A 36 5.04 13.12 0.27
CA THR A 36 4.52 14.48 0.21
C THR A 36 4.03 14.92 1.58
N LYS A 37 4.11 16.23 1.85
CA LYS A 37 3.54 16.87 3.03
C LYS A 37 2.67 18.03 2.59
N THR A 38 1.39 18.06 3.00
CA THR A 38 0.43 19.10 2.62
C THR A 38 -0.52 19.40 3.75
N GLY A 39 -1.03 20.63 3.79
CA GLY A 39 -2.00 21.07 4.82
C GLY A 39 -1.35 21.43 6.16
N THR A 40 -2.22 21.73 7.14
CA THR A 40 -1.85 22.09 8.53
C THR A 40 -2.86 21.45 9.49
N GLY A 41 -2.45 21.21 10.73
CA GLY A 41 -3.23 20.53 11.77
C GLY A 41 -2.59 19.21 12.17
N ASP A 42 -3.36 18.34 12.83
CA ASP A 42 -2.87 17.05 13.32
C ASP A 42 -2.35 16.17 12.19
N PRO A 43 -1.24 15.43 12.42
CA PRO A 43 -0.61 14.65 11.38
C PRO A 43 -1.40 13.38 11.06
N VAL A 44 -1.56 13.14 9.75
CA VAL A 44 -2.16 11.94 9.20
C VAL A 44 -1.22 11.35 8.15
N LEU A 45 -0.81 10.11 8.34
CA LEU A 45 0.00 9.35 7.38
C LEU A 45 -0.87 8.41 6.57
N LEU A 46 -0.85 8.56 5.24
CA LEU A 46 -1.56 7.71 4.29
C LEU A 46 -0.58 6.75 3.64
N ILE A 47 -0.80 5.45 3.81
CA ILE A 47 0.04 4.37 3.27
C ILE A 47 -0.79 3.55 2.28
N HIS A 48 -0.36 3.54 1.01
CA HIS A 48 -0.99 2.79 -0.07
C HIS A 48 -0.83 1.28 0.11
N ASP A 49 -1.60 0.49 -0.62
CA ASP A 49 -1.44 -0.97 -0.66
C ASP A 49 -0.06 -1.38 -1.21
N THR A 50 0.46 -2.48 -0.71
CA THR A 50 1.80 -2.95 -1.07
C THR A 50 1.75 -3.89 -2.26
N ASN A 51 1.96 -3.33 -3.43
CA ASN A 51 2.29 -4.09 -4.65
C ASN A 51 3.19 -3.22 -5.55
N SER A 52 3.91 -3.85 -6.49
CA SER A 52 4.92 -3.16 -7.30
C SER A 52 4.36 -2.09 -8.25
N ALA A 53 3.06 -2.05 -8.46
CA ALA A 53 2.36 -1.03 -9.25
C ALA A 53 1.69 0.06 -8.39
N SER A 54 1.69 -0.08 -7.09
CA SER A 54 1.08 0.90 -6.16
C SER A 54 1.97 2.11 -5.93
N SER A 55 1.32 3.20 -5.54
CA SER A 55 1.96 4.46 -5.13
C SER A 55 0.97 5.34 -4.38
N SER A 56 1.42 6.47 -3.87
CA SER A 56 0.61 7.50 -3.23
C SER A 56 -0.52 8.06 -4.12
N VAL A 57 -0.51 7.79 -5.44
CA VAL A 57 -1.66 8.06 -6.35
C VAL A 57 -2.97 7.50 -5.80
N GLU A 58 -2.91 6.39 -5.07
CA GLU A 58 -4.06 5.77 -4.41
C GLU A 58 -4.82 6.76 -3.53
N TRP A 59 -4.12 7.69 -2.90
CA TRP A 59 -4.66 8.67 -1.97
C TRP A 59 -4.94 10.05 -2.58
N SER A 60 -4.66 10.25 -3.85
CA SER A 60 -4.65 11.56 -4.51
C SER A 60 -5.95 12.38 -4.35
N LYS A 61 -7.11 11.70 -4.30
CA LYS A 61 -8.41 12.37 -4.12
C LYS A 61 -8.72 12.66 -2.65
N ILE A 62 -8.32 11.77 -1.75
CA ILE A 62 -8.56 11.86 -0.31
C ILE A 62 -7.60 12.85 0.34
N SER A 63 -6.30 12.80 0.01
CA SER A 63 -5.30 13.72 0.55
C SER A 63 -5.63 15.19 0.28
N LYS A 64 -6.15 15.53 -0.92
CA LYS A 64 -6.61 16.87 -1.29
C LYS A 64 -7.74 17.41 -0.41
N ARG A 65 -8.52 16.54 0.22
CA ARG A 65 -9.61 16.92 1.12
C ARG A 65 -9.13 17.00 2.56
N LEU A 66 -8.41 15.99 3.01
CA LEU A 66 -7.87 15.92 4.37
C LEU A 66 -6.92 17.08 4.67
N GLN A 67 -6.12 17.56 3.69
CA GLN A 67 -5.19 18.68 3.87
C GLN A 67 -5.86 20.01 4.28
N LYS A 68 -7.18 20.12 4.17
CA LYS A 68 -7.91 21.31 4.62
C LYS A 68 -7.96 21.46 6.14
N LYS A 69 -7.77 20.35 6.87
CA LYS A 69 -7.88 20.29 8.33
C LYS A 69 -6.70 19.57 9.01
N HIS A 70 -5.90 18.82 8.24
CA HIS A 70 -4.84 17.96 8.74
C HIS A 70 -3.53 18.24 8.03
N THR A 71 -2.42 17.98 8.70
CA THR A 71 -1.11 17.83 8.04
C THR A 71 -1.03 16.42 7.46
N VAL A 72 -1.22 16.31 6.16
CA VAL A 72 -1.31 15.02 5.46
C VAL A 72 0.06 14.65 4.88
N TYR A 73 0.55 13.50 5.28
CA TYR A 73 1.70 12.84 4.68
C TYR A 73 1.21 11.69 3.79
N THR A 74 1.69 11.62 2.55
CA THR A 74 1.56 10.43 1.71
C THR A 74 2.95 9.88 1.44
N MET A 75 3.15 8.59 1.57
CA MET A 75 4.45 7.95 1.38
C MET A 75 4.35 6.90 0.28
N ASP A 76 5.29 6.90 -0.66
CA ASP A 76 5.52 5.74 -1.52
C ASP A 76 6.42 4.77 -0.74
N LEU A 77 5.93 3.58 -0.44
CA LEU A 77 6.74 2.57 0.25
C LEU A 77 7.99 2.23 -0.58
N LEU A 78 9.09 1.88 0.08
CA LEU A 78 10.30 1.41 -0.61
C LEU A 78 9.93 0.26 -1.57
N GLY A 79 10.41 0.30 -2.80
CA GLY A 79 10.01 -0.64 -3.86
C GLY A 79 8.79 -0.21 -4.67
N CYS A 80 8.09 0.88 -4.28
CA CYS A 80 6.87 1.38 -4.92
C CYS A 80 7.04 2.81 -5.46
N GLY A 81 6.18 3.20 -6.38
CA GLY A 81 6.05 4.58 -6.87
C GLY A 81 7.38 5.24 -7.23
N LEU A 82 7.64 6.41 -6.63
CA LEU A 82 8.85 7.20 -6.81
C LEU A 82 9.97 6.88 -5.80
N SER A 83 9.72 6.00 -4.82
CA SER A 83 10.76 5.53 -3.91
C SER A 83 11.73 4.60 -4.59
N ASP A 84 12.96 4.52 -4.06
CA ASP A 84 13.99 3.60 -4.53
C ASP A 84 13.50 2.14 -4.53
N LYS A 85 14.04 1.33 -5.44
CA LYS A 85 13.68 -0.07 -5.62
C LYS A 85 14.91 -0.99 -5.53
N PRO A 86 15.57 -1.01 -4.34
CA PRO A 86 16.78 -1.80 -4.18
C PRO A 86 16.53 -3.29 -4.40
N GLY A 87 17.57 -4.00 -4.90
CA GLY A 87 17.56 -5.43 -5.16
C GLY A 87 17.69 -6.26 -3.89
N LEU A 88 16.67 -6.24 -3.04
CA LEU A 88 16.62 -6.97 -1.77
C LEU A 88 15.32 -7.74 -1.58
N SER A 89 15.25 -8.58 -0.54
CA SER A 89 13.99 -9.20 -0.12
C SER A 89 13.20 -8.24 0.76
N TYR A 90 12.03 -7.87 0.31
CA TYR A 90 11.10 -7.03 1.07
C TYR A 90 10.33 -7.87 2.07
N THR A 91 10.37 -7.48 3.33
CA THR A 91 9.73 -8.19 4.45
C THR A 91 8.79 -7.30 5.24
N ASN A 92 7.87 -7.90 5.98
CA ASN A 92 7.01 -7.15 6.91
C ASN A 92 7.84 -6.30 7.87
N TYR A 93 8.84 -6.91 8.49
CA TYR A 93 9.69 -6.22 9.48
C TYR A 93 10.44 -5.02 8.89
N MET A 94 10.88 -5.10 7.64
CA MET A 94 11.50 -3.97 6.95
C MET A 94 10.55 -2.76 6.87
N TYR A 95 9.29 -2.99 6.49
CA TYR A 95 8.30 -1.92 6.41
C TYR A 95 7.87 -1.40 7.79
N VAL A 96 7.81 -2.27 8.79
CA VAL A 96 7.59 -1.87 10.19
C VAL A 96 8.67 -0.88 10.63
N GLN A 97 9.94 -1.19 10.36
CA GLN A 97 11.07 -0.29 10.68
C GLN A 97 10.99 1.02 9.88
N LEU A 98 10.65 0.95 8.58
CA LEU A 98 10.50 2.14 7.74
C LEU A 98 9.42 3.08 8.27
N ILE A 99 8.22 2.56 8.54
CA ILE A 99 7.09 3.36 9.04
C ILE A 99 7.43 3.97 10.40
N THR A 100 8.00 3.18 11.30
CA THR A 100 8.40 3.66 12.63
C THR A 100 9.44 4.77 12.53
N ALA A 101 10.48 4.60 11.72
CA ALA A 101 11.52 5.59 11.50
C ALA A 101 10.94 6.86 10.83
N PHE A 102 10.09 6.71 9.81
CA PHE A 102 9.46 7.85 9.14
C PHE A 102 8.63 8.71 10.11
N ILE A 103 7.83 8.09 10.97
CA ILE A 103 7.06 8.84 11.97
C ILE A 103 8.01 9.57 12.94
N LYS A 104 9.07 8.92 13.43
CA LYS A 104 10.02 9.50 14.38
C LYS A 104 10.90 10.60 13.77
N ASP A 105 11.37 10.40 12.54
CA ASP A 105 12.37 11.29 11.95
C ASP A 105 11.75 12.45 11.16
N ILE A 106 10.63 12.19 10.47
CA ILE A 106 10.00 13.15 9.55
C ILE A 106 8.77 13.80 10.16
N ILE A 107 7.84 13.02 10.73
CA ILE A 107 6.61 13.58 11.30
C ILE A 107 6.88 14.15 12.69
N LYS A 108 7.66 13.47 13.51
CA LYS A 108 8.13 13.87 14.85
C LYS A 108 7.01 14.11 15.87
N SER A 109 5.87 13.50 15.64
CA SER A 109 4.72 13.60 16.55
C SER A 109 3.85 12.36 16.43
N LYS A 110 3.01 12.14 17.43
CA LYS A 110 2.02 11.07 17.44
C LYS A 110 1.07 11.25 16.26
N THR A 111 0.87 10.20 15.45
CA THR A 111 0.30 10.29 14.11
C THR A 111 -0.86 9.33 13.93
N SER A 112 -1.96 9.79 13.37
CA SER A 112 -3.03 8.91 12.88
C SER A 112 -2.60 8.29 11.55
N VAL A 113 -2.75 6.97 11.41
CA VAL A 113 -2.29 6.25 10.22
C VAL A 113 -3.47 5.61 9.48
N VAL A 114 -3.58 5.90 8.19
CA VAL A 114 -4.54 5.26 7.29
C VAL A 114 -3.77 4.36 6.33
N ALA A 115 -4.08 3.08 6.30
CA ALA A 115 -3.40 2.13 5.44
C ALA A 115 -4.38 1.19 4.73
N SER A 116 -4.03 0.75 3.52
CA SER A 116 -4.87 -0.17 2.75
C SER A 116 -4.24 -1.56 2.63
N ASN A 117 -5.11 -2.56 2.62
CA ASN A 117 -4.86 -3.97 2.41
C ASN A 117 -3.59 -4.48 3.14
N LEU A 118 -2.56 -4.97 2.42
CA LEU A 118 -1.36 -5.56 3.03
C LEU A 118 -0.61 -4.58 3.94
N SER A 119 -0.61 -3.29 3.62
CA SER A 119 0.06 -2.27 4.45
C SER A 119 -0.54 -2.13 5.84
N SER A 120 -1.79 -2.57 6.06
CA SER A 120 -2.39 -2.64 7.40
C SER A 120 -1.57 -3.54 8.34
N SER A 121 -0.98 -4.61 7.83
CA SER A 121 -0.16 -5.52 8.62
C SER A 121 1.10 -4.84 9.17
N PHE A 122 1.71 -3.97 8.39
CA PHE A 122 2.91 -3.22 8.81
C PHE A 122 2.58 -2.21 9.91
N VAL A 123 1.42 -1.54 9.79
CA VAL A 123 0.97 -0.57 10.82
C VAL A 123 0.59 -1.27 12.11
N ILE A 124 -0.08 -2.42 12.05
CA ILE A 124 -0.37 -3.26 13.23
C ILE A 124 0.92 -3.63 13.94
N MET A 125 1.92 -4.10 13.19
CA MET A 125 3.21 -4.50 13.76
C MET A 125 4.05 -3.30 14.21
N ALA A 126 3.95 -2.14 13.56
CA ALA A 126 4.58 -0.90 14.02
C ALA A 126 3.99 -0.43 15.36
N ASN A 127 2.67 -0.52 15.53
CA ASN A 127 2.01 -0.28 16.82
C ASN A 127 2.43 -1.29 17.90
N GLN A 128 2.64 -2.56 17.54
CA GLN A 128 3.17 -3.57 18.45
C GLN A 128 4.62 -3.24 18.88
N LEU A 129 5.42 -2.70 17.96
CA LEU A 129 6.81 -2.31 18.22
C LEU A 129 6.89 -1.05 19.09
N ASP A 130 6.10 -0.03 18.79
CA ASP A 130 6.07 1.23 19.52
C ASP A 130 4.69 1.90 19.41
N ALA A 131 3.81 1.61 20.39
CA ALA A 131 2.47 2.17 20.42
C ALA A 131 2.43 3.68 20.71
N SER A 132 3.52 4.28 21.15
CA SER A 132 3.55 5.71 21.53
C SER A 132 3.49 6.65 20.32
N ILE A 133 3.95 6.20 19.14
CA ILE A 133 4.05 7.02 17.93
C ILE A 133 2.74 7.05 17.12
N ILE A 134 1.81 6.11 17.37
CA ILE A 134 0.54 6.01 16.66
C ILE A 134 -0.59 6.50 17.55
N ASP A 135 -1.44 7.36 16.99
CA ASP A 135 -2.64 7.85 17.65
C ASP A 135 -3.84 6.96 17.36
N LYS A 136 -4.25 6.92 16.11
CA LYS A 136 -5.38 6.14 15.61
C LYS A 136 -4.95 5.34 14.38
N MET A 137 -5.59 4.19 14.15
CA MET A 137 -5.37 3.36 12.98
C MET A 137 -6.66 3.19 12.20
N ILE A 138 -6.63 3.51 10.90
CA ILE A 138 -7.77 3.33 10.00
C ILE A 138 -7.33 2.43 8.85
N PHE A 139 -7.94 1.26 8.70
CA PHE A 139 -7.57 0.30 7.67
C PHE A 139 -8.67 0.11 6.64
N ILE A 140 -8.27 0.19 5.37
CA ILE A 140 -9.18 -0.06 4.25
C ILE A 140 -8.96 -1.49 3.75
N ASN A 141 -9.99 -2.32 3.85
CA ASN A 141 -9.95 -3.73 3.49
C ASN A 141 -8.67 -4.42 4.00
N PRO A 142 -8.44 -4.51 5.32
CA PRO A 142 -7.21 -5.07 5.86
C PRO A 142 -6.98 -6.50 5.38
N VAL A 143 -5.71 -6.91 5.31
CA VAL A 143 -5.31 -8.23 4.86
C VAL A 143 -5.90 -9.34 5.76
N SER A 144 -6.29 -10.47 5.17
CA SER A 144 -6.85 -11.59 5.96
C SER A 144 -5.75 -12.37 6.68
N PHE A 145 -6.07 -12.93 7.87
CA PHE A 145 -5.15 -13.83 8.57
C PHE A 145 -4.77 -15.03 7.71
N HIS A 146 -5.75 -15.60 7.00
CA HIS A 146 -5.51 -16.75 6.13
C HIS A 146 -4.48 -16.47 5.03
N SER A 147 -4.51 -15.28 4.40
CA SER A 147 -3.50 -14.92 3.40
C SER A 147 -2.11 -14.72 4.00
N MET A 148 -2.03 -14.42 5.30
CA MET A 148 -0.77 -14.21 6.03
C MET A 148 -0.22 -15.49 6.67
N ASP A 149 -0.98 -16.59 6.68
CA ASP A 149 -0.55 -17.86 7.25
C ASP A 149 0.51 -18.59 6.40
N ALA A 150 0.55 -18.36 5.09
CA ALA A 150 1.51 -18.98 4.20
C ALA A 150 2.92 -18.36 4.39
N MET A 151 3.84 -19.14 4.96
CA MET A 151 5.23 -18.71 5.18
C MET A 151 6.12 -19.05 3.97
N PRO A 152 7.25 -18.33 3.79
CA PRO A 152 8.21 -18.65 2.74
C PRO A 152 8.73 -20.10 2.85
N ASP A 153 8.80 -20.79 1.72
CA ASP A 153 9.30 -22.15 1.57
C ASP A 153 10.38 -22.23 0.47
N GLN A 154 10.80 -23.44 0.11
CA GLN A 154 11.76 -23.66 -0.97
C GLN A 154 11.23 -23.20 -2.33
N GLN A 155 9.94 -23.36 -2.61
CA GLN A 155 9.33 -22.87 -3.85
C GLN A 155 9.28 -21.34 -3.88
N SER A 156 9.05 -20.70 -2.75
CA SER A 156 9.13 -19.25 -2.58
C SER A 156 10.51 -18.72 -2.97
N LYS A 157 11.59 -19.38 -2.49
CA LYS A 157 12.98 -19.04 -2.83
C LYS A 157 13.24 -19.21 -4.32
N LEU A 158 12.77 -20.30 -4.94
CA LEU A 158 12.92 -20.53 -6.36
C LEU A 158 12.21 -19.46 -7.20
N LYS A 159 10.95 -19.14 -6.89
CA LYS A 159 10.19 -18.08 -7.56
C LYS A 159 10.90 -16.73 -7.46
N GLN A 160 11.39 -16.38 -6.27
CA GLN A 160 12.14 -15.15 -6.06
C GLN A 160 13.43 -15.13 -6.89
N THR A 161 14.19 -16.21 -6.89
CA THR A 161 15.42 -16.31 -7.66
C THR A 161 15.17 -16.08 -9.14
N ILE A 162 14.16 -16.73 -9.74
CA ILE A 162 13.83 -16.60 -11.17
C ILE A 162 13.45 -15.14 -11.51
N ILE A 163 12.58 -14.52 -10.73
CA ILE A 163 12.12 -13.14 -10.98
C ILE A 163 13.26 -12.13 -10.77
N ASN A 164 14.20 -12.42 -9.88
CA ASN A 164 15.32 -11.52 -9.60
C ASN A 164 16.43 -11.60 -10.65
N LEU A 165 16.44 -12.60 -11.55
CA LEU A 165 17.41 -12.66 -12.64
C LEU A 165 17.40 -11.37 -13.49
N PRO A 166 18.57 -10.84 -13.88
CA PRO A 166 18.64 -9.53 -14.54
C PRO A 166 17.84 -9.42 -15.83
N LEU A 167 18.07 -10.29 -16.80
CA LEU A 167 17.41 -10.21 -18.11
C LEU A 167 16.08 -10.95 -18.15
N VAL A 168 16.10 -12.22 -17.73
CA VAL A 168 14.94 -13.12 -17.79
C VAL A 168 13.86 -12.69 -16.82
N GLY A 169 14.22 -12.42 -15.58
CA GLY A 169 13.28 -11.99 -14.55
C GLY A 169 12.63 -10.65 -14.89
N THR A 170 13.41 -9.69 -15.41
CA THR A 170 12.86 -8.40 -15.89
C THR A 170 11.88 -8.61 -17.04
N PHE A 171 12.18 -9.51 -17.98
CA PHE A 171 11.30 -9.84 -19.09
C PHE A 171 9.97 -10.45 -18.59
N ILE A 172 10.05 -11.43 -17.69
CA ILE A 172 8.87 -12.06 -17.08
C ILE A 172 8.03 -10.99 -16.33
N TYR A 173 8.69 -10.18 -15.53
CA TYR A 173 8.01 -9.10 -14.79
C TYR A 173 7.30 -8.12 -15.71
N ASN A 174 7.94 -7.66 -16.79
CA ASN A 174 7.35 -6.74 -17.77
C ASN A 174 6.14 -7.38 -18.49
N LEU A 175 6.14 -8.69 -18.73
CA LEU A 175 4.98 -9.40 -19.25
C LEU A 175 3.85 -9.50 -18.22
N LEU A 176 4.17 -9.64 -16.93
CA LEU A 176 3.21 -9.70 -15.85
C LEU A 176 2.61 -8.33 -15.51
N MET A 177 3.35 -7.25 -15.72
CA MET A 177 2.92 -5.88 -15.44
C MET A 177 2.54 -5.08 -16.69
N ASN A 178 2.18 -5.75 -17.79
CA ASN A 178 1.77 -5.07 -19.00
C ASN A 178 0.42 -4.33 -18.85
N PRO A 179 0.12 -3.33 -19.70
CA PRO A 179 -1.10 -2.50 -19.56
C PRO A 179 -2.41 -3.30 -19.56
N LYS A 180 -2.48 -4.40 -20.35
CA LYS A 180 -3.69 -5.25 -20.42
C LYS A 180 -3.94 -5.98 -19.10
N ARG A 181 -2.88 -6.46 -18.44
CA ARG A 181 -3.00 -7.12 -17.13
C ARG A 181 -3.36 -6.13 -16.03
N ILE A 182 -2.77 -4.94 -16.03
CA ILE A 182 -3.14 -3.87 -15.10
C ILE A 182 -4.61 -3.49 -15.30
N ASP A 183 -5.06 -3.27 -16.53
CA ASP A 183 -6.49 -3.00 -16.82
C ASP A 183 -7.40 -4.14 -16.31
N ARG A 184 -6.98 -5.40 -16.50
CA ARG A 184 -7.72 -6.57 -16.01
C ARG A 184 -7.81 -6.59 -14.48
N GLN A 185 -6.74 -6.27 -13.75
CA GLN A 185 -6.77 -6.18 -12.28
C GLN A 185 -7.77 -5.12 -11.82
N PHE A 186 -7.76 -3.94 -12.45
CA PHE A 186 -8.73 -2.89 -12.15
C PHE A 186 -10.17 -3.35 -12.35
N ARG A 187 -10.48 -4.00 -13.48
CA ARG A 187 -11.84 -4.44 -13.81
C ARG A 187 -12.36 -5.57 -12.93
N PHE A 188 -11.52 -6.52 -12.58
CA PHE A 188 -11.99 -7.75 -11.92
C PHE A 188 -11.71 -7.78 -10.42
N ILE A 189 -10.65 -7.10 -9.95
CA ILE A 189 -10.22 -7.17 -8.56
C ILE A 189 -10.45 -5.86 -7.82
N TYR A 190 -10.05 -4.73 -8.41
CA TYR A 190 -10.01 -3.47 -7.67
C TYR A 190 -11.33 -2.71 -7.66
N TYR A 191 -12.12 -2.77 -8.73
CA TYR A 191 -13.34 -1.99 -8.91
C TYR A 191 -14.58 -2.86 -9.12
N CYS A 192 -15.67 -2.48 -8.46
CA CYS A 192 -17.01 -3.00 -8.72
C CYS A 192 -17.59 -2.38 -10.01
N ARG A 193 -17.28 -1.11 -10.25
CA ARG A 193 -17.78 -0.32 -11.39
C ARG A 193 -16.64 0.04 -12.36
N PRO A 194 -16.27 -0.86 -13.29
CA PRO A 194 -15.12 -0.65 -14.19
C PRO A 194 -15.20 0.62 -15.05
N GLN A 195 -16.40 1.13 -15.32
CA GLN A 195 -16.59 2.40 -16.06
C GLN A 195 -16.06 3.63 -15.34
N LEU A 196 -15.86 3.57 -14.02
CA LEU A 196 -15.30 4.68 -13.23
C LEU A 196 -13.77 4.73 -13.27
N ILE A 197 -13.12 3.74 -13.88
CA ILE A 197 -11.67 3.65 -13.91
C ILE A 197 -11.09 4.72 -14.84
N SER A 198 -10.37 5.68 -14.27
CA SER A 198 -9.64 6.67 -15.04
C SER A 198 -8.46 6.05 -15.80
N SER A 199 -8.30 6.41 -17.08
CA SER A 199 -7.10 6.04 -17.84
C SER A 199 -5.82 6.58 -17.16
N LYS A 200 -5.88 7.77 -16.57
CA LYS A 200 -4.77 8.37 -15.82
C LYS A 200 -4.35 7.50 -14.63
N THR A 201 -5.31 6.90 -13.91
CA THR A 201 -5.02 6.00 -12.80
C THR A 201 -4.32 4.72 -13.29
N LYS A 202 -4.81 4.11 -14.37
CA LYS A 202 -4.16 2.92 -14.96
C LYS A 202 -2.75 3.23 -15.47
N ASP A 203 -2.59 4.37 -16.12
CA ASP A 203 -1.28 4.84 -16.58
C ASP A 203 -0.30 5.05 -15.41
N ALA A 204 -0.77 5.62 -14.29
CA ALA A 204 0.07 5.81 -13.10
C ALA A 204 0.50 4.48 -12.47
N TYR A 205 -0.37 3.49 -12.42
CA TYR A 205 -0.02 2.14 -11.95
C TYR A 205 0.97 1.44 -12.89
N TYR A 206 0.79 1.60 -14.20
CA TYR A 206 1.75 1.08 -15.18
C TYR A 206 3.12 1.75 -15.03
N GLU A 207 3.15 3.07 -14.89
CA GLU A 207 4.36 3.84 -14.66
C GLU A 207 5.07 3.41 -13.37
N ALA A 208 4.35 3.35 -12.25
CA ALA A 208 4.90 2.95 -10.95
C ALA A 208 5.56 1.56 -10.99
N ALA A 209 4.92 0.60 -11.68
CA ALA A 209 5.48 -0.75 -11.85
C ALA A 209 6.82 -0.76 -12.59
N HIS A 210 7.03 0.19 -13.52
CA HIS A 210 8.19 0.18 -14.41
C HIS A 210 9.24 1.26 -14.10
N MET A 211 9.01 2.07 -13.05
CA MET A 211 10.04 2.98 -12.54
C MET A 211 11.34 2.23 -12.23
N ASP A 212 12.47 2.93 -12.36
CA ASP A 212 13.80 2.39 -12.08
C ASP A 212 14.06 1.08 -12.86
N ASN A 213 13.85 1.12 -14.19
CA ASN A 213 14.05 0.01 -15.10
C ASN A 213 13.34 -1.30 -14.68
N SER A 214 12.11 -1.18 -14.17
CA SER A 214 11.32 -2.33 -13.70
C SER A 214 11.89 -3.04 -12.47
N ASN A 215 12.66 -2.35 -11.63
CA ASN A 215 13.18 -2.89 -10.38
C ASN A 215 12.08 -3.19 -9.34
N GLY A 216 10.85 -2.73 -9.55
CA GLY A 216 9.66 -3.22 -8.82
C GLY A 216 9.52 -4.75 -8.81
N LYS A 217 10.25 -5.46 -9.69
CA LYS A 217 10.32 -6.92 -9.70
C LYS A 217 10.82 -7.54 -8.38
N TYR A 218 11.69 -6.87 -7.65
CA TYR A 218 12.22 -7.36 -6.37
C TYR A 218 11.13 -7.35 -5.28
N LEU A 219 10.30 -6.30 -5.24
CA LEU A 219 9.12 -6.28 -4.40
C LEU A 219 8.11 -7.36 -4.84
N TYR A 220 7.85 -7.45 -6.15
CA TYR A 220 6.94 -8.45 -6.71
C TYR A 220 7.38 -9.88 -6.38
N SER A 221 8.66 -10.20 -6.50
CA SER A 221 9.21 -11.52 -6.15
C SER A 221 9.07 -11.83 -4.67
N SER A 222 9.22 -10.82 -3.81
CA SER A 222 9.04 -10.96 -2.36
C SER A 222 7.57 -11.23 -2.00
N LEU A 223 6.62 -10.59 -2.68
CA LEU A 223 5.18 -10.88 -2.55
C LEU A 223 4.86 -12.31 -2.98
N LEU A 224 5.34 -12.73 -4.16
CA LEU A 224 5.16 -14.11 -4.65
C LEU A 224 5.75 -15.17 -3.72
N GLY A 225 6.79 -14.80 -2.98
CA GLY A 225 7.48 -15.67 -2.04
C GLY A 225 6.93 -15.61 -0.62
N ASN A 226 5.84 -14.86 -0.37
CA ASN A 226 5.25 -14.70 0.96
C ASN A 226 6.19 -14.08 2.02
N TYR A 227 7.28 -13.39 1.60
CA TYR A 227 8.28 -12.84 2.54
C TYR A 227 7.73 -11.69 3.42
N MET A 228 6.54 -11.17 3.12
CA MET A 228 5.87 -10.15 3.92
C MET A 228 4.83 -10.73 4.87
N ASN A 229 4.59 -12.05 4.82
CA ASN A 229 3.60 -12.70 5.65
C ASN A 229 4.09 -12.83 7.09
N ILE A 230 3.18 -12.64 8.03
CA ILE A 230 3.42 -12.73 9.47
C ILE A 230 2.09 -13.01 10.19
N ASP A 231 2.11 -13.76 11.27
CA ASP A 231 0.91 -13.93 12.11
C ASP A 231 0.61 -12.65 12.89
N LEU A 232 -0.53 -12.04 12.59
CA LEU A 232 -1.00 -10.80 13.21
C LEU A 232 -1.87 -11.01 14.44
N ARG A 233 -2.32 -12.24 14.71
CA ARG A 233 -3.37 -12.52 15.72
C ARG A 233 -2.99 -12.04 17.11
N HIS A 234 -1.74 -12.26 17.49
CA HIS A 234 -1.24 -11.82 18.79
C HIS A 234 -1.16 -10.30 18.90
N ALA A 235 -0.65 -9.62 17.86
CA ALA A 235 -0.56 -8.17 17.81
C ALA A 235 -1.96 -7.52 17.87
N VAL A 236 -2.93 -8.05 17.09
CA VAL A 236 -4.30 -7.56 17.05
C VAL A 236 -4.98 -7.64 18.42
N LYS A 237 -4.80 -8.74 19.14
CA LYS A 237 -5.36 -8.90 20.52
C LYS A 237 -4.85 -7.85 21.49
N LYS A 238 -3.63 -7.37 21.31
CA LYS A 238 -2.96 -6.42 22.20
C LYS A 238 -3.20 -4.93 21.85
N ILE A 239 -3.88 -4.64 20.75
CA ILE A 239 -4.16 -3.24 20.38
C ILE A 239 -5.12 -2.61 21.39
N THR A 240 -4.67 -1.53 22.00
CA THR A 240 -5.49 -0.69 22.91
C THR A 240 -5.87 0.65 22.27
N LYS A 241 -5.23 1.01 21.16
CA LYS A 241 -5.50 2.25 20.42
C LYS A 241 -6.80 2.15 19.63
N PRO A 242 -7.46 3.28 19.29
CA PRO A 242 -8.60 3.29 18.41
C PRO A 242 -8.25 2.69 17.04
N VAL A 243 -8.99 1.68 16.62
CA VAL A 243 -8.86 1.04 15.31
C VAL A 243 -10.20 1.04 14.60
N SER A 244 -10.21 1.54 13.38
CA SER A 244 -11.40 1.55 12.54
C SER A 244 -11.13 0.87 11.20
N PHE A 245 -12.05 0.04 10.75
CA PHE A 245 -12.00 -0.57 9.42
C PHE A 245 -13.03 0.06 8.50
N ILE A 246 -12.62 0.32 7.27
CA ILE A 246 -13.49 0.70 6.15
C ILE A 246 -13.49 -0.49 5.20
N THR A 247 -14.56 -1.26 5.20
CA THR A 247 -14.60 -2.57 4.55
C THR A 247 -15.66 -2.61 3.45
N SER A 248 -15.28 -3.10 2.29
CA SER A 248 -16.21 -3.35 1.21
C SER A 248 -17.16 -4.51 1.56
N SER A 249 -18.46 -4.25 1.51
CA SER A 249 -19.49 -5.27 1.77
C SER A 249 -19.70 -6.24 0.59
N ASP A 250 -19.30 -5.85 -0.61
CA ASP A 250 -19.55 -6.63 -1.84
C ASP A 250 -18.54 -7.77 -2.05
N ILE A 251 -17.50 -7.83 -1.23
CA ILE A 251 -16.54 -8.94 -1.22
C ILE A 251 -16.73 -9.74 0.08
N LYS A 252 -17.32 -10.93 -0.02
CA LYS A 252 -17.54 -11.82 1.14
C LYS A 252 -16.26 -12.07 1.96
N ALA A 253 -15.11 -12.19 1.29
CA ALA A 253 -13.82 -12.37 1.95
C ALA A 253 -13.46 -11.18 2.85
N ASN A 254 -13.68 -9.93 2.39
CA ASN A 254 -13.40 -8.74 3.19
C ASN A 254 -14.33 -8.65 4.41
N TYR A 255 -15.62 -8.96 4.22
CA TYR A 255 -16.57 -9.03 5.34
C TYR A 255 -16.11 -10.05 6.37
N LYS A 256 -15.79 -11.28 5.95
CA LYS A 256 -15.31 -12.34 6.85
C LYS A 256 -14.04 -11.91 7.58
N THR A 257 -13.07 -11.35 6.86
CA THR A 257 -11.83 -10.82 7.44
C THR A 257 -12.11 -9.80 8.54
N ALA A 258 -12.95 -8.80 8.28
CA ALA A 258 -13.29 -7.79 9.29
C ALA A 258 -13.92 -8.40 10.54
N GLN A 259 -14.81 -9.39 10.38
CA GLN A 259 -15.41 -10.10 11.50
C GLN A 259 -14.39 -10.95 12.29
N GLU A 260 -13.43 -11.59 11.61
CA GLU A 260 -12.35 -12.35 12.27
C GLU A 260 -11.48 -11.43 13.14
N TYR A 261 -11.13 -10.24 12.65
CA TYR A 261 -10.40 -9.25 13.45
C TYR A 261 -11.20 -8.78 14.66
N ARG A 262 -12.50 -8.48 14.48
CA ARG A 262 -13.38 -8.04 15.57
C ARG A 262 -13.59 -9.11 16.64
N LYS A 263 -13.59 -10.40 16.27
CA LYS A 263 -13.61 -11.52 17.24
C LYS A 263 -12.36 -11.57 18.11
N LEU A 264 -11.20 -11.14 17.59
CA LEU A 264 -9.96 -11.10 18.35
C LEU A 264 -9.85 -9.83 19.22
N ASN A 265 -10.41 -8.73 18.75
CA ASN A 265 -10.41 -7.44 19.46
C ASN A 265 -11.75 -6.71 19.21
N SER A 266 -12.62 -6.75 20.20
CA SER A 266 -13.98 -6.16 20.12
C SER A 266 -13.98 -4.63 19.98
N ASN A 267 -12.87 -3.96 20.29
CA ASN A 267 -12.73 -2.51 20.17
C ASN A 267 -12.56 -2.04 18.71
N ILE A 268 -12.40 -2.97 17.77
CA ILE A 268 -12.31 -2.62 16.35
C ILE A 268 -13.68 -2.19 15.84
N ASP A 269 -13.75 -0.94 15.41
CA ASP A 269 -14.94 -0.40 14.77
C ASP A 269 -14.94 -0.71 13.28
N ILE A 270 -16.09 -1.13 12.73
CA ILE A 270 -16.18 -1.53 11.31
C ILE A 270 -17.27 -0.74 10.62
N THR A 271 -16.89 0.00 9.60
CA THR A 271 -17.82 0.70 8.70
C THR A 271 -17.80 0.01 7.32
N TYR A 272 -18.99 -0.40 6.86
CA TYR A 272 -19.14 -1.05 5.55
C TYR A 272 -19.44 -0.04 4.45
N VAL A 273 -18.80 -0.23 3.29
CA VAL A 273 -19.03 0.55 2.08
C VAL A 273 -19.50 -0.39 0.96
N SER A 274 -20.69 -0.11 0.42
CA SER A 274 -21.27 -0.88 -0.69
C SER A 274 -20.84 -0.33 -2.05
N ASN A 275 -21.06 -1.13 -3.10
CA ASN A 275 -20.74 -0.82 -4.49
C ASN A 275 -19.25 -0.49 -4.72
N CYS A 276 -18.37 -1.16 -3.97
CA CYS A 276 -16.92 -1.03 -4.08
C CYS A 276 -16.25 -2.38 -3.89
N LYS A 277 -15.10 -2.58 -4.56
CA LYS A 277 -14.25 -3.75 -4.33
C LYS A 277 -13.06 -3.43 -3.45
N LEU A 278 -11.85 -3.85 -3.89
CA LEU A 278 -10.64 -3.79 -3.06
C LEU A 278 -10.22 -2.36 -2.70
N TYR A 279 -10.41 -1.40 -3.61
CA TYR A 279 -9.99 -0.01 -3.41
C TYR A 279 -11.16 0.98 -3.36
N PRO A 280 -12.00 0.97 -2.31
CA PRO A 280 -13.09 1.92 -2.16
C PRO A 280 -12.61 3.38 -2.14
N GLN A 281 -11.37 3.65 -1.68
CA GLN A 281 -10.74 4.98 -1.69
C GLN A 281 -10.51 5.54 -3.10
N LEU A 282 -10.37 4.68 -4.10
CA LEU A 282 -10.29 5.09 -5.50
C LEU A 282 -11.66 5.11 -6.17
N GLU A 283 -12.54 4.18 -5.82
CA GLU A 283 -13.84 3.98 -6.46
C GLU A 283 -14.91 4.92 -5.92
N ASN A 284 -14.94 5.15 -4.60
CA ASN A 284 -15.86 6.07 -3.92
C ASN A 284 -15.12 6.97 -2.92
N PRO A 285 -14.20 7.83 -3.41
CA PRO A 285 -13.33 8.63 -2.55
C PRO A 285 -14.07 9.59 -1.64
N GLU A 286 -15.26 10.06 -2.05
CA GLU A 286 -16.10 10.94 -1.24
C GLU A 286 -16.57 10.26 0.04
N LYS A 287 -17.18 9.10 -0.11
CA LYS A 287 -17.69 8.31 1.03
C LYS A 287 -16.56 7.90 1.97
N VAL A 288 -15.44 7.43 1.39
CA VAL A 288 -14.27 7.01 2.18
C VAL A 288 -13.65 8.20 2.92
N TYR A 289 -13.53 9.36 2.27
CA TYR A 289 -13.07 10.59 2.93
C TYR A 289 -13.95 10.96 4.13
N GLN A 290 -15.28 10.97 3.96
CA GLN A 290 -16.21 11.31 5.05
C GLN A 290 -16.05 10.37 6.26
N ILE A 291 -15.88 9.07 6.00
CA ILE A 291 -15.65 8.09 7.06
C ILE A 291 -14.31 8.34 7.74
N ILE A 292 -13.22 8.53 6.99
CA ILE A 292 -11.90 8.83 7.55
C ILE A 292 -11.95 10.10 8.40
N GLU A 293 -12.51 11.18 7.88
CA GLU A 293 -12.61 12.47 8.59
C GLU A 293 -13.36 12.31 9.92
N ASN A 294 -14.50 11.62 9.92
CA ASN A 294 -15.25 11.36 11.15
C ASN A 294 -14.46 10.54 12.18
N LYS A 295 -13.63 9.58 11.73
CA LYS A 295 -12.79 8.78 12.63
C LYS A 295 -11.57 9.54 13.14
N LEU A 296 -11.08 10.51 12.40
CA LEU A 296 -9.99 11.39 12.85
C LEU A 296 -10.48 12.40 13.87
N SER A 297 -11.71 12.92 13.71
CA SER A 297 -12.29 13.98 14.56
C SER A 297 -12.81 13.47 15.92
N ASN A 298 -13.12 12.18 16.05
CA ASN A 298 -13.57 11.52 17.28
C ASN A 298 -12.39 10.91 18.04
#